data_e2186cc6375f60e59544b56ea28b72d1
#
_entry.id   e2186cc6375f60e59544b56ea28b72d1
#
_cell.length_a   1.000
_cell.length_b   1.000
_cell.length_c   1.000
_cell.angle_alpha   90.00
_cell.angle_beta   90.00
_cell.angle_gamma   90.00
#
_symmetry.space_group_name_H-M   'P 1'
#
loop_
_entity.id
_entity.type
_entity.pdbx_description
1 polymer ?
#
loop_
_entity_poly.entity_id
_entity_poly.type
_entity_poly.pdbx_seq_one_letter_code
_entity_poly.pdbx_strand_id
1 'polypeptide(L)'
;IGEVVRIGQLAAKEGRPCAVGIRVHPAFDMDGSVGGPSKFGICEEDLPALRQAIASLPVTVCGLHVHLRSQNLDNGVLARYYESCFALALRVRDTLDCRLEYINFGGGVGIAYHGGQQPLNMAALRQAAERVAAENRRTLNARLLVESGRFLTAQAGTYFLPVVDKKISRGTTYVVLENCLNGFQKPALEAMLRQTAGGGPLMPQ
;
A
#
# COMPACT_ATOMS: atom_id res chain seq x y z
N ILE A 1 3.20 18.25 -2.27
CA ILE A 1 2.60 19.56 -2.58
C ILE A 1 3.15 20.11 -3.89
N GLY A 2 4.46 20.24 -4.05
CA GLY A 2 5.09 20.85 -5.22
C GLY A 2 4.60 20.30 -6.57
N GLU A 3 4.31 19.00 -6.66
CA GLU A 3 3.77 18.40 -7.90
C GLU A 3 2.37 18.89 -8.23
N VAL A 4 1.48 18.98 -7.23
CA VAL A 4 0.12 19.49 -7.44
C VAL A 4 0.15 20.96 -7.88
N VAL A 5 1.04 21.76 -7.30
CA VAL A 5 1.25 23.16 -7.70
C VAL A 5 1.73 23.26 -9.16
N ARG A 6 2.71 22.44 -9.56
CA ARG A 6 3.20 22.40 -10.96
C ARG A 6 2.10 22.02 -11.94
N ILE A 7 1.28 21.03 -11.61
CA ILE A 7 0.10 20.66 -12.41
C ILE A 7 -0.87 21.83 -12.52
N GLY A 8 -1.18 22.51 -11.41
CA GLY A 8 -2.06 23.67 -11.41
C GLY A 8 -1.53 24.85 -12.23
N GLN A 9 -0.22 25.13 -12.17
CA GLN A 9 0.43 26.15 -13.00
C GLN A 9 0.36 25.82 -14.48
N LEU A 10 0.59 24.54 -14.84
CA LEU A 10 0.45 24.07 -16.21
C LEU A 10 -1.00 24.19 -16.69
N ALA A 11 -1.95 23.77 -15.86
CA ALA A 11 -3.39 23.90 -16.14
C ALA A 11 -3.79 25.36 -16.40
N ALA A 12 -3.26 26.29 -15.60
CA ALA A 12 -3.47 27.72 -15.79
C ALA A 12 -2.89 28.22 -17.12
N LYS A 13 -1.67 27.81 -17.46
CA LYS A 13 -1.01 28.16 -18.72
C LYS A 13 -1.80 27.67 -19.94
N GLU A 14 -2.32 26.46 -19.87
CA GLU A 14 -3.08 25.82 -20.94
C GLU A 14 -4.58 26.26 -20.97
N GLY A 15 -5.01 27.08 -20.00
CA GLY A 15 -6.40 27.51 -19.87
C GLY A 15 -7.39 26.37 -19.62
N ARG A 16 -6.95 25.25 -19.04
CA ARG A 16 -7.75 24.03 -18.84
C ARG A 16 -7.69 23.60 -17.36
N PRO A 17 -8.84 23.60 -16.63
CA PRO A 17 -8.87 23.11 -15.26
C PRO A 17 -8.53 21.62 -15.23
N CYS A 18 -7.92 21.17 -14.12
CA CYS A 18 -7.45 19.82 -13.92
C CYS A 18 -7.96 19.24 -12.60
N ALA A 19 -8.34 17.97 -12.60
CA ALA A 19 -8.68 17.21 -11.40
C ALA A 19 -7.55 16.20 -11.10
N VAL A 20 -7.13 16.11 -9.83
CA VAL A 20 -6.03 15.24 -9.40
C VAL A 20 -6.44 14.41 -8.20
N GLY A 21 -5.89 13.18 -8.13
CA GLY A 21 -5.84 12.41 -6.89
C GLY A 21 -4.55 12.68 -6.14
N ILE A 22 -4.62 12.74 -4.83
CA ILE A 22 -3.43 12.91 -3.98
C ILE A 22 -3.14 11.63 -3.19
N ARG A 23 -1.86 11.29 -3.07
CA ARG A 23 -1.42 10.29 -2.11
C ARG A 23 -1.11 10.99 -0.79
N VAL A 24 -1.78 10.54 0.27
CA VAL A 24 -1.55 11.05 1.63
C VAL A 24 -0.81 9.99 2.45
N HIS A 25 0.21 10.46 3.16
CA HIS A 25 0.86 9.71 4.24
C HIS A 25 0.16 10.06 5.55
N PRO A 26 -0.63 9.14 6.13
CA PRO A 26 -1.44 9.44 7.30
C PRO A 26 -0.58 9.50 8.58
N ALA A 27 -1.11 10.11 9.61
CA ALA A 27 -0.52 10.15 10.95
C ALA A 27 -0.61 8.80 11.70
N PHE A 28 -1.27 7.80 11.12
CA PHE A 28 -1.39 6.44 11.67
C PHE A 28 -0.66 5.41 10.80
N ASP A 29 -0.24 4.30 11.42
CA ASP A 29 0.21 3.10 10.71
C ASP A 29 -0.95 2.08 10.55
N MET A 30 -0.74 1.03 9.78
CA MET A 30 -1.75 0.03 9.42
C MET A 30 -2.37 -0.67 10.62
N ASP A 31 -1.63 -0.85 11.71
CA ASP A 31 -2.09 -1.44 12.98
C ASP A 31 -2.78 -0.44 13.92
N GLY A 32 -2.87 0.83 13.53
CA GLY A 32 -3.45 1.92 14.33
C GLY A 32 -2.46 2.62 15.25
N SER A 33 -1.19 2.21 15.25
CA SER A 33 -0.13 2.95 15.93
C SER A 33 0.20 4.27 15.22
N VAL A 34 1.03 5.11 15.85
CA VAL A 34 1.50 6.36 15.24
C VAL A 34 2.33 6.06 14.00
N GLY A 35 2.04 6.73 12.89
CA GLY A 35 2.76 6.59 11.64
C GLY A 35 4.19 7.11 11.74
N GLY A 36 5.13 6.42 11.10
CA GLY A 36 6.52 6.84 10.98
C GLY A 36 6.74 7.73 9.74
N PRO A 37 7.97 8.22 9.52
CA PRO A 37 8.30 9.04 8.35
C PRO A 37 8.19 8.23 7.05
N SER A 38 7.80 8.90 5.96
CA SER A 38 7.71 8.29 4.64
C SER A 38 8.23 9.23 3.55
N LYS A 39 8.89 8.65 2.56
CA LYS A 39 9.25 9.38 1.33
C LYS A 39 8.07 9.52 0.34
N PHE A 40 6.95 8.91 0.62
CA PHE A 40 5.79 8.86 -0.27
C PHE A 40 4.61 9.65 0.30
N GLY A 41 3.93 10.34 -0.59
CA GLY A 41 2.71 11.06 -0.27
C GLY A 41 2.94 12.43 0.37
N ILE A 42 1.85 13.13 0.62
CA ILE A 42 1.79 14.38 1.37
C ILE A 42 1.47 13.98 2.82
N CYS A 43 2.23 14.47 3.79
CA CYS A 43 1.90 14.21 5.19
C CYS A 43 0.52 14.79 5.53
N GLU A 44 -0.24 14.07 6.34
CA GLU A 44 -1.60 14.50 6.70
C GLU A 44 -1.64 15.92 7.29
N GLU A 45 -0.66 16.25 8.12
CA GLU A 45 -0.49 17.57 8.73
C GLU A 45 -0.22 18.70 7.72
N ASP A 46 0.25 18.38 6.52
CA ASP A 46 0.54 19.36 5.47
C ASP A 46 -0.67 19.65 4.56
N LEU A 47 -1.81 19.03 4.77
CA LEU A 47 -3.03 19.26 3.96
C LEU A 47 -3.51 20.73 4.00
N PRO A 48 -3.47 21.48 5.12
CA PRO A 48 -3.78 22.91 5.12
C PRO A 48 -2.84 23.71 4.24
N ALA A 49 -1.54 23.38 4.23
CA ALA A 49 -0.57 24.04 3.36
C ALA A 49 -0.83 23.73 1.87
N LEU A 50 -1.24 22.50 1.54
CA LEU A 50 -1.67 22.16 0.19
C LEU A 50 -2.86 23.00 -0.24
N ARG A 51 -3.90 23.13 0.60
CA ARG A 51 -5.08 23.95 0.31
C ARG A 51 -4.69 25.39 -0.04
N GLN A 52 -3.82 26.00 0.76
CA GLN A 52 -3.33 27.36 0.50
C GLN A 52 -2.55 27.44 -0.82
N ALA A 53 -1.67 26.48 -1.07
CA ALA A 53 -0.81 26.49 -2.26
C ALA A 53 -1.58 26.37 -3.58
N ILE A 54 -2.74 25.74 -3.58
CA ILE A 54 -3.56 25.56 -4.80
C ILE A 54 -4.75 26.50 -4.89
N ALA A 55 -4.99 27.36 -3.91
CA ALA A 55 -6.21 28.19 -3.82
C ALA A 55 -6.48 29.08 -5.03
N SER A 56 -5.43 29.54 -5.72
CA SER A 56 -5.53 30.38 -6.92
C SER A 56 -5.29 29.62 -8.23
N LEU A 57 -5.12 28.30 -8.17
CA LEU A 57 -4.79 27.48 -9.33
C LEU A 57 -6.04 26.71 -9.82
N PRO A 58 -6.19 26.51 -11.14
CA PRO A 58 -7.30 25.75 -11.69
C PRO A 58 -7.09 24.23 -11.54
N VAL A 59 -6.85 23.79 -10.32
CA VAL A 59 -6.69 22.39 -9.95
C VAL A 59 -7.60 22.04 -8.79
N THR A 60 -8.28 20.91 -8.88
CA THR A 60 -9.13 20.37 -7.83
C THR A 60 -8.64 19.00 -7.39
N VAL A 61 -8.74 18.72 -6.09
CA VAL A 61 -8.47 17.37 -5.56
C VAL A 61 -9.78 16.58 -5.62
N CYS A 62 -9.77 15.49 -6.39
CA CYS A 62 -10.93 14.63 -6.57
C CYS A 62 -10.74 13.20 -6.05
N GLY A 63 -9.56 12.85 -5.55
CA GLY A 63 -9.29 11.49 -5.06
C GLY A 63 -8.25 11.43 -3.97
N LEU A 64 -8.42 10.44 -3.10
CA LEU A 64 -7.46 10.08 -2.06
C LEU A 64 -6.85 8.72 -2.37
N HIS A 65 -5.53 8.61 -2.25
CA HIS A 65 -4.80 7.35 -2.24
C HIS A 65 -3.98 7.22 -0.95
N VAL A 66 -4.08 6.05 -0.33
CA VAL A 66 -3.25 5.65 0.83
C VAL A 66 -2.62 4.30 0.55
N HIS A 67 -1.34 4.15 0.84
CA HIS A 67 -0.68 2.85 0.81
C HIS A 67 0.45 2.83 1.82
N LEU A 68 0.36 1.97 2.84
CA LEU A 68 1.34 1.87 3.91
C LEU A 68 2.24 0.65 3.78
N ARG A 69 1.70 -0.54 3.94
CA ARG A 69 2.46 -1.80 3.94
C ARG A 69 1.84 -2.83 3.00
N SER A 70 2.68 -3.74 2.51
CA SER A 70 2.27 -4.92 1.75
C SER A 70 2.34 -6.18 2.61
N GLN A 71 1.70 -7.26 2.14
CA GLN A 71 1.81 -8.60 2.72
C GLN A 71 1.29 -8.69 4.17
N ASN A 72 0.14 -8.12 4.45
CA ASN A 72 -0.51 -8.26 5.75
C ASN A 72 -1.42 -9.49 5.76
N LEU A 73 -1.27 -10.34 6.78
CA LEU A 73 -2.07 -11.56 6.99
C LEU A 73 -3.03 -11.45 8.20
N ASP A 74 -3.13 -10.29 8.82
CA ASP A 74 -4.01 -10.04 9.96
C ASP A 74 -5.29 -9.32 9.53
N ASN A 75 -6.42 -10.00 9.67
CA ASN A 75 -7.74 -9.46 9.33
C ASN A 75 -8.12 -8.24 10.19
N GLY A 76 -7.75 -8.23 11.47
CA GLY A 76 -8.04 -7.11 12.37
C GLY A 76 -7.25 -5.86 11.99
N VAL A 77 -5.99 -6.04 11.59
CA VAL A 77 -5.15 -4.94 11.09
C VAL A 77 -5.71 -4.37 9.80
N LEU A 78 -6.08 -5.21 8.83
CA LEU A 78 -6.68 -4.75 7.57
C LEU A 78 -8.04 -4.06 7.77
N ALA A 79 -8.86 -4.57 8.69
CA ALA A 79 -10.14 -3.95 9.01
C ALA A 79 -9.94 -2.54 9.58
N ARG A 80 -9.09 -2.39 10.60
CA ARG A 80 -8.74 -1.07 11.17
C ARG A 80 -8.15 -0.14 10.14
N TYR A 81 -7.28 -0.64 9.29
CA TYR A 81 -6.69 0.14 8.22
C TYR A 81 -7.75 0.74 7.27
N TYR A 82 -8.72 -0.05 6.82
CA TYR A 82 -9.78 0.45 5.95
C TYR A 82 -10.65 1.49 6.65
N GLU A 83 -11.00 1.28 7.91
CA GLU A 83 -11.76 2.22 8.73
C GLU A 83 -10.97 3.54 8.95
N SER A 84 -9.68 3.43 9.26
CA SER A 84 -8.80 4.60 9.44
C SER A 84 -8.58 5.40 8.15
N CYS A 85 -8.41 4.72 7.01
CA CYS A 85 -8.31 5.37 5.71
C CYS A 85 -9.62 6.07 5.33
N PHE A 86 -10.76 5.50 5.67
CA PHE A 86 -12.05 6.14 5.43
C PHE A 86 -12.23 7.38 6.32
N ALA A 87 -11.86 7.30 7.60
CA ALA A 87 -11.86 8.47 8.49
C ALA A 87 -10.91 9.57 7.99
N LEU A 88 -9.74 9.19 7.45
CA LEU A 88 -8.84 10.14 6.78
C LEU A 88 -9.50 10.79 5.57
N ALA A 89 -10.25 10.04 4.77
CA ALA A 89 -10.96 10.61 3.61
C ALA A 89 -11.96 11.71 4.00
N LEU A 90 -12.66 11.54 5.13
CA LEU A 90 -13.54 12.59 5.67
C LEU A 90 -12.73 13.83 6.05
N ARG A 91 -11.60 13.67 6.73
CA ARG A 91 -10.72 14.80 7.11
C ARG A 91 -10.10 15.48 5.89
N VAL A 92 -9.70 14.73 4.87
CA VAL A 92 -9.20 15.29 3.60
C VAL A 92 -10.26 16.13 2.91
N ARG A 93 -11.49 15.60 2.78
CA ARG A 93 -12.63 16.35 2.24
C ARG A 93 -12.83 17.68 2.97
N ASP A 94 -12.88 17.64 4.30
CA ASP A 94 -13.17 18.82 5.12
C ASP A 94 -12.02 19.83 5.09
N THR A 95 -10.76 19.36 5.17
CA THR A 95 -9.59 20.22 5.15
C THR A 95 -9.39 20.91 3.80
N LEU A 96 -9.56 20.17 2.71
CA LEU A 96 -9.36 20.68 1.36
C LEU A 96 -10.63 21.32 0.76
N ASP A 97 -11.77 21.19 1.44
CA ASP A 97 -13.08 21.62 0.95
C ASP A 97 -13.35 21.09 -0.47
N CYS A 98 -13.20 19.77 -0.63
CA CYS A 98 -13.25 19.11 -1.93
C CYS A 98 -14.27 17.98 -1.95
N ARG A 99 -14.70 17.58 -3.15
CA ARG A 99 -15.49 16.38 -3.36
C ARG A 99 -14.59 15.24 -3.79
N LEU A 100 -14.50 14.19 -2.98
CA LEU A 100 -13.79 12.97 -3.35
C LEU A 100 -14.67 12.09 -4.25
N GLU A 101 -14.23 11.85 -5.46
CA GLU A 101 -14.86 10.92 -6.41
C GLU A 101 -14.40 9.46 -6.15
N TYR A 102 -13.22 9.28 -5.59
CA TYR A 102 -12.71 7.96 -5.22
C TYR A 102 -11.82 8.01 -3.98
N ILE A 103 -11.77 6.86 -3.31
CA ILE A 103 -10.84 6.56 -2.22
C ILE A 103 -10.11 5.27 -2.59
N ASN A 104 -8.81 5.35 -2.78
CA ASN A 104 -7.94 4.22 -3.06
C ASN A 104 -7.18 3.82 -1.78
N PHE A 105 -7.53 2.67 -1.23
CA PHE A 105 -6.92 2.10 -0.02
C PHE A 105 -5.53 1.48 -0.29
N GLY A 106 -5.04 1.53 -1.53
CA GLY A 106 -3.80 0.88 -1.91
C GLY A 106 -3.87 -0.64 -1.85
N GLY A 107 -2.71 -1.24 -1.67
CA GLY A 107 -2.57 -2.68 -1.48
C GLY A 107 -2.48 -3.07 0.00
N GLY A 108 -1.98 -4.27 0.24
CA GLY A 108 -1.71 -4.74 1.59
C GLY A 108 -2.20 -6.15 1.87
N VAL A 109 -3.24 -6.60 1.16
CA VAL A 109 -3.77 -7.97 1.30
C VAL A 109 -2.67 -8.98 0.95
N GLY A 110 -2.29 -9.78 1.93
CA GLY A 110 -1.22 -10.75 1.84
C GLY A 110 -1.68 -12.15 1.47
N ILE A 111 -0.73 -13.02 1.18
CA ILE A 111 -0.92 -14.46 1.01
C ILE A 111 -0.02 -15.23 1.95
N ALA A 112 -0.44 -16.40 2.39
CA ALA A 112 0.40 -17.34 3.09
C ALA A 112 1.35 -18.00 2.07
N TYR A 113 2.67 -17.89 2.29
CA TYR A 113 3.70 -18.47 1.42
C TYR A 113 4.16 -19.84 1.89
N HIS A 114 3.94 -20.17 3.15
CA HIS A 114 4.35 -21.46 3.74
C HIS A 114 3.37 -21.89 4.85
N GLY A 115 3.41 -23.17 5.20
CA GLY A 115 2.44 -23.79 6.13
C GLY A 115 2.45 -23.24 7.57
N GLY A 116 3.46 -22.46 7.96
CA GLY A 116 3.48 -21.78 9.26
C GLY A 116 2.71 -20.46 9.30
N GLN A 117 2.23 -19.98 8.15
CA GLN A 117 1.43 -18.76 8.05
C GLN A 117 -0.06 -19.09 7.93
N GLN A 118 -0.89 -18.38 8.68
CA GLN A 118 -2.34 -18.51 8.53
C GLN A 118 -2.83 -17.61 7.39
N PRO A 119 -3.61 -18.14 6.44
CA PRO A 119 -4.21 -17.32 5.40
C PRO A 119 -5.27 -16.38 5.99
N LEU A 120 -5.53 -15.27 5.28
CA LEU A 120 -6.59 -14.35 5.64
C LEU A 120 -7.96 -15.02 5.59
N ASN A 121 -8.79 -14.70 6.57
CA ASN A 121 -10.22 -15.02 6.53
C ASN A 121 -10.93 -13.97 5.65
N MET A 122 -11.20 -14.34 4.40
CA MET A 122 -11.81 -13.44 3.42
C MET A 122 -13.25 -13.06 3.77
N ALA A 123 -14.00 -13.90 4.51
CA ALA A 123 -15.33 -13.55 4.96
C ALA A 123 -15.31 -12.44 6.02
N ALA A 124 -14.36 -12.50 6.95
CA ALA A 124 -14.16 -11.44 7.95
C ALA A 124 -13.69 -10.12 7.30
N LEU A 125 -12.78 -10.20 6.33
CA LEU A 125 -12.31 -9.03 5.59
C LEU A 125 -13.44 -8.38 4.79
N ARG A 126 -14.28 -9.19 4.15
CA ARG A 126 -15.48 -8.74 3.45
C ARG A 126 -16.43 -7.97 4.37
N GLN A 127 -16.72 -8.49 5.57
CA GLN A 127 -17.58 -7.79 6.52
C GLN A 127 -17.03 -6.41 6.91
N ALA A 128 -15.72 -6.29 7.11
CA ALA A 128 -15.09 -5.00 7.38
C ALA A 128 -15.25 -4.03 6.20
N ALA A 129 -14.99 -4.50 4.98
CA ALA A 129 -15.16 -3.71 3.76
C ALA A 129 -16.62 -3.27 3.55
N GLU A 130 -17.60 -4.13 3.86
CA GLU A 130 -19.03 -3.82 3.76
C GLU A 130 -19.46 -2.73 4.76
N ARG A 131 -18.90 -2.70 5.98
CA ARG A 131 -19.14 -1.59 6.93
C ARG A 131 -18.65 -0.26 6.38
N VAL A 132 -17.42 -0.22 5.88
CA VAL A 132 -16.84 0.98 5.26
C VAL A 132 -17.64 1.42 4.03
N ALA A 133 -18.05 0.48 3.18
CA ALA A 133 -18.87 0.77 2.01
C ALA A 133 -20.26 1.32 2.38
N ALA A 134 -20.86 0.82 3.47
CA ALA A 134 -22.14 1.33 3.97
C ALA A 134 -22.02 2.78 4.46
N GLU A 135 -20.96 3.09 5.22
CA GLU A 135 -20.71 4.44 5.70
C GLU A 135 -20.39 5.42 4.54
N ASN A 136 -19.57 4.95 3.59
CA ASN A 136 -19.25 5.71 2.39
C ASN A 136 -20.52 6.12 1.59
N ARG A 137 -21.47 5.20 1.41
CA ARG A 137 -22.73 5.51 0.71
C ARG A 137 -23.54 6.62 1.39
N ARG A 138 -23.43 6.75 2.71
CA ARG A 138 -24.15 7.77 3.49
C ARG A 138 -23.45 9.11 3.53
N THR A 139 -22.15 9.16 3.33
CA THR A 139 -21.33 10.36 3.60
C THR A 139 -20.63 10.91 2.38
N LEU A 140 -19.70 10.16 1.78
CA LEU A 140 -18.89 10.61 0.64
C LEU A 140 -19.44 10.16 -0.70
N ASN A 141 -20.08 9.00 -0.72
CA ASN A 141 -20.54 8.31 -1.94
C ASN A 141 -19.45 8.22 -3.03
N ALA A 142 -18.20 8.05 -2.60
CA ALA A 142 -17.05 7.93 -3.47
C ALA A 142 -16.88 6.49 -3.96
N ARG A 143 -16.20 6.30 -5.10
CA ARG A 143 -15.80 4.97 -5.56
C ARG A 143 -14.66 4.45 -4.69
N LEU A 144 -14.80 3.24 -4.15
CA LEU A 144 -13.77 2.57 -3.35
C LEU A 144 -12.89 1.70 -4.24
N LEU A 145 -11.58 1.85 -4.12
CA LEU A 145 -10.59 1.14 -4.92
C LEU A 145 -9.59 0.42 -4.02
N VAL A 146 -9.11 -0.75 -4.47
CA VAL A 146 -8.05 -1.55 -3.82
C VAL A 146 -7.04 -1.99 -4.86
N GLU A 147 -5.75 -1.94 -4.53
CA GLU A 147 -4.65 -2.38 -5.39
C GLU A 147 -4.20 -3.79 -5.02
N SER A 148 -5.02 -4.79 -5.29
CA SER A 148 -4.78 -6.17 -4.87
C SER A 148 -3.97 -6.96 -5.90
N GLY A 149 -2.69 -6.64 -6.10
CA GLY A 149 -1.81 -7.34 -7.03
C GLY A 149 -1.43 -8.74 -6.55
N ARG A 150 -0.65 -8.82 -5.49
CA ARG A 150 -0.09 -10.07 -4.95
C ARG A 150 -1.16 -11.11 -4.61
N PHE A 151 -2.20 -10.73 -3.90
CA PHE A 151 -3.28 -11.63 -3.51
C PHE A 151 -3.96 -12.30 -4.72
N LEU A 152 -4.10 -11.58 -5.83
CA LEU A 152 -4.75 -12.11 -7.04
C LEU A 152 -3.81 -12.97 -7.89
N THR A 153 -2.50 -12.67 -7.93
CA THR A 153 -1.59 -13.24 -8.93
C THR A 153 -0.56 -14.21 -8.37
N ALA A 154 -0.30 -14.22 -7.06
CA ALA A 154 0.83 -14.96 -6.50
C ALA A 154 0.71 -16.49 -6.66
N GLN A 155 -0.49 -17.03 -6.72
CA GLN A 155 -0.74 -18.47 -6.94
C GLN A 155 -0.94 -18.82 -8.41
N ALA A 156 -0.93 -17.85 -9.32
CA ALA A 156 -1.18 -18.06 -10.74
C ALA A 156 0.05 -18.51 -11.53
N GLY A 157 1.25 -18.46 -10.93
CA GLY A 157 2.50 -18.79 -11.58
C GLY A 157 3.38 -19.74 -10.78
N THR A 158 4.15 -20.54 -11.47
CA THR A 158 5.21 -21.37 -10.93
C THR A 158 6.52 -21.01 -11.61
N TYR A 159 7.55 -20.75 -10.80
CA TYR A 159 8.87 -20.38 -11.29
C TYR A 159 9.79 -21.59 -11.23
N PHE A 160 10.24 -22.10 -12.37
CA PHE A 160 11.14 -23.23 -12.49
C PHE A 160 12.57 -22.75 -12.65
N LEU A 161 13.48 -23.32 -11.88
CA LEU A 161 14.91 -23.03 -11.93
C LEU A 161 15.70 -24.31 -12.10
N PRO A 162 16.65 -24.38 -13.06
CA PRO A 162 17.60 -25.47 -13.14
C PRO A 162 18.53 -25.47 -11.93
N VAL A 163 18.80 -26.64 -11.39
CA VAL A 163 19.85 -26.88 -10.41
C VAL A 163 21.15 -27.11 -11.17
N VAL A 164 22.12 -26.22 -11.03
CA VAL A 164 23.42 -26.34 -11.70
C VAL A 164 24.47 -27.04 -10.87
N ASP A 165 24.33 -27.03 -9.52
CA ASP A 165 25.23 -27.72 -8.64
C ASP A 165 24.61 -27.98 -7.26
N LYS A 166 25.17 -28.96 -6.52
CA LYS A 166 24.80 -29.28 -5.14
C LYS A 166 26.04 -29.50 -4.31
N LYS A 167 26.21 -28.73 -3.26
CA LYS A 167 27.36 -28.81 -2.36
C LYS A 167 26.91 -29.13 -0.92
N ILE A 168 27.64 -29.99 -0.24
CA ILE A 168 27.51 -30.19 1.20
C ILE A 168 28.73 -29.57 1.89
N SER A 169 28.52 -28.69 2.85
CA SER A 169 29.56 -28.07 3.63
C SER A 169 29.17 -28.08 5.12
N ARG A 170 29.97 -28.73 5.95
CA ARG A 170 29.76 -28.81 7.41
C ARG A 170 28.32 -29.21 7.81
N GLY A 171 27.75 -30.22 7.11
CA GLY A 171 26.41 -30.72 7.36
C GLY A 171 25.26 -29.89 6.73
N THR A 172 25.56 -28.76 6.12
CA THR A 172 24.55 -27.94 5.40
C THR A 172 24.60 -28.23 3.90
N THR A 173 23.46 -28.52 3.33
CA THR A 173 23.31 -28.69 1.87
C THR A 173 23.03 -27.35 1.22
N TYR A 174 23.79 -27.02 0.19
CA TYR A 174 23.60 -25.86 -0.69
C TYR A 174 23.20 -26.35 -2.06
N VAL A 175 22.12 -25.76 -2.58
CA VAL A 175 21.65 -25.99 -3.95
C VAL A 175 21.94 -24.72 -4.75
N VAL A 176 22.75 -24.84 -5.79
CA VAL A 176 23.11 -23.73 -6.67
C VAL A 176 22.16 -23.75 -7.86
N LEU A 177 21.45 -22.63 -8.05
CA LEU A 177 20.42 -22.49 -9.08
C LEU A 177 20.92 -21.59 -10.22
N GLU A 178 20.47 -21.86 -11.43
CA GLU A 178 20.68 -20.98 -12.60
C GLU A 178 19.81 -19.73 -12.51
N ASN A 179 20.10 -18.88 -11.54
CA ASN A 179 19.38 -17.64 -11.33
C ASN A 179 20.24 -16.63 -10.56
N CYS A 180 19.83 -15.39 -10.64
CA CYS A 180 20.40 -14.31 -9.83
C CYS A 180 19.27 -13.49 -9.18
N LEU A 181 19.67 -12.54 -8.34
CA LEU A 181 18.75 -11.64 -7.63
C LEU A 181 17.72 -10.97 -8.55
N ASN A 182 18.10 -10.65 -9.78
CA ASN A 182 17.21 -9.97 -10.74
C ASN A 182 16.10 -10.88 -11.28
N GLY A 183 16.29 -12.19 -11.31
CA GLY A 183 15.29 -13.12 -11.80
C GLY A 183 14.17 -13.38 -10.79
N PHE A 184 14.52 -13.50 -9.51
CA PHE A 184 13.53 -13.70 -8.44
C PHE A 184 14.02 -13.10 -7.11
N GLN A 185 13.72 -11.84 -6.90
CA GLN A 185 14.26 -11.03 -5.80
C GLN A 185 13.77 -11.42 -4.41
N LYS A 186 12.53 -11.94 -4.30
CA LYS A 186 11.89 -12.11 -2.98
C LYS A 186 12.67 -13.02 -2.02
N PRO A 187 13.09 -14.25 -2.37
CA PRO A 187 13.86 -15.10 -1.46
C PRO A 187 15.20 -14.48 -1.04
N ALA A 188 15.87 -13.80 -1.97
CA ALA A 188 17.15 -13.16 -1.69
C ALA A 188 16.98 -11.96 -0.74
N LEU A 189 15.95 -11.14 -0.94
CA LEU A 189 15.64 -10.03 -0.04
C LEU A 189 15.28 -10.53 1.37
N GLU A 190 14.47 -11.57 1.49
CA GLU A 190 14.14 -12.19 2.78
C GLU A 190 15.38 -12.75 3.49
N ALA A 191 16.29 -13.37 2.75
CA ALA A 191 17.57 -13.86 3.29
C ALA A 191 18.43 -12.71 3.82
N MET A 192 18.56 -11.62 3.08
CA MET A 192 19.30 -10.42 3.50
C MET A 192 18.71 -9.80 4.78
N LEU A 193 17.39 -9.65 4.83
CA LEU A 193 16.70 -9.06 5.99
C LEU A 193 16.87 -9.93 7.25
N ARG A 194 16.87 -11.26 7.12
CA ARG A 194 17.13 -12.16 8.25
C ARG A 194 18.55 -12.04 8.78
N GLN A 195 19.55 -11.90 7.90
CA GLN A 195 20.95 -11.70 8.29
C GLN A 195 21.15 -10.40 9.05
N THR A 196 20.51 -9.31 8.62
CA THR A 196 20.63 -8.00 9.29
C THR A 196 19.89 -7.94 10.64
N ALA A 197 18.84 -8.75 10.82
CA ALA A 197 18.06 -8.80 12.06
C ALA A 197 18.65 -9.75 13.14
N GLY A 198 19.83 -10.33 12.92
CA GLY A 198 20.47 -11.26 13.87
C GLY A 198 19.71 -12.59 14.04
N GLY A 199 18.80 -12.90 13.15
CA GLY A 199 18.02 -14.13 13.16
C GLY A 199 18.85 -15.33 12.70
N GLY A 200 18.69 -16.47 13.37
CA GLY A 200 19.39 -17.72 13.14
C GLY A 200 19.30 -18.27 11.70
N PRO A 201 19.90 -19.44 11.44
CA PRO A 201 20.10 -19.96 10.10
C PRO A 201 18.79 -20.04 9.31
N LEU A 202 18.86 -19.70 8.03
CA LEU A 202 17.78 -19.90 7.06
C LEU A 202 17.25 -21.32 7.15
N MET A 203 15.97 -21.49 7.43
CA MET A 203 15.34 -22.79 7.28
C MET A 203 15.53 -23.25 5.83
N PRO A 204 15.95 -24.52 5.59
CA PRO A 204 15.97 -25.04 4.23
C PRO A 204 14.55 -25.02 3.68
N GLN A 205 14.39 -24.39 2.54
CA GLN A 205 13.17 -24.41 1.74
C GLN A 205 13.17 -25.63 0.83
#